data_3ef0cd6898dfe27533e8e3ba3a38577e
#
_entry.id   3ef0cd6898dfe27533e8e3ba3a38577e
#
_cell.length_a   1.000
_cell.length_b   1.000
_cell.length_c   1.000
_cell.angle_alpha   90.00
_cell.angle_beta   90.00
_cell.angle_gamma   90.00
#
_symmetry.space_group_name_H-M   'P 1'
#
loop_
_entity.id
_entity.type
_entity.pdbx_description
1 polymer ?
#
loop_
_entity_poly.entity_id
_entity_poly.type
_entity_poly.pdbx_seq_one_letter_code
_entity_poly.pdbx_strand_id
1 'polypeptide(L)'
;HIGERYYRVVYKYLQTEAAEDDNYLILYFEDITDTERQKLNSLAAVPVFCDIEIDNLEEVAKGMTAVQRATLVTNVNNCLIGELSGHNCFIWAYGNEKYIACMSRDTLEYYKEDNFSFLEKIRSIHTVNRIPVTLSMGIALFPSEVIAAGKANFSELATKARAGLDLALG
;
A
#
# COMPACT_ATOMS: atom_id res chain seq x y z
N HIS A 1 -15.77 17.84 11.70
CA HIS A 1 -15.22 18.88 10.84
C HIS A 1 -16.37 19.71 10.23
N ILE A 2 -16.07 20.93 9.81
CA ILE A 2 -17.05 21.81 9.17
C ILE A 2 -16.44 22.27 7.84
N GLY A 3 -17.03 21.84 6.72
CA GLY A 3 -16.41 22.02 5.40
C GLY A 3 -15.06 21.29 5.32
N GLU A 4 -14.02 21.97 4.86
CA GLU A 4 -12.65 21.44 4.77
C GLU A 4 -11.79 21.71 6.02
N ARG A 5 -12.41 22.14 7.14
CA ARG A 5 -11.70 22.49 8.37
C ARG A 5 -12.00 21.49 9.48
N TYR A 6 -10.97 21.24 10.29
CA TYR A 6 -11.02 20.38 11.46
C TYR A 6 -10.96 21.22 12.73
N TYR A 7 -11.88 20.96 13.66
CA TYR A 7 -11.95 21.65 14.94
C TYR A 7 -11.91 20.66 16.08
N ARG A 8 -11.08 20.96 17.08
CA ARG A 8 -11.17 20.33 18.39
C ARG A 8 -12.15 21.13 19.22
N VAL A 9 -13.16 20.47 19.78
CA VAL A 9 -14.14 21.09 20.65
C VAL A 9 -13.89 20.64 22.08
N VAL A 10 -13.59 21.59 22.93
CA VAL A 10 -13.46 21.39 24.38
C VAL A 10 -14.62 22.09 25.05
N TYR A 11 -15.28 21.46 26.00
CA TYR A 11 -16.39 22.06 26.72
C TYR A 11 -16.11 22.13 28.23
N LYS A 12 -16.66 23.15 28.85
CA LYS A 12 -16.62 23.35 30.31
C LYS A 12 -17.97 23.80 30.83
N TYR A 13 -18.46 23.13 31.87
CA TYR A 13 -19.62 23.59 32.62
C TYR A 13 -19.18 24.59 33.69
N LEU A 14 -19.86 25.72 33.75
CA LEU A 14 -19.73 26.68 34.82
C LEU A 14 -21.04 26.69 35.62
N GLN A 15 -20.95 26.38 36.89
CA GLN A 15 -22.01 26.64 37.86
C GLN A 15 -21.73 27.97 38.52
N THR A 16 -22.68 28.88 38.45
CA THR A 16 -22.60 30.16 39.16
C THR A 16 -23.29 30.03 40.51
N GLU A 17 -22.59 30.37 41.61
CA GLU A 17 -23.15 30.35 42.98
C GLU A 17 -24.26 31.42 43.20
N ALA A 18 -24.48 32.29 42.19
CA ALA A 18 -25.34 33.49 42.34
C ALA A 18 -26.81 33.26 41.92
N ALA A 19 -27.15 32.17 41.23
CA ALA A 19 -28.55 31.82 40.88
C ALA A 19 -28.66 30.30 40.73
N GLU A 20 -29.63 29.71 41.41
CA GLU A 20 -29.82 28.25 41.47
C GLU A 20 -30.12 27.56 40.12
N ASP A 21 -30.37 28.32 39.04
CA ASP A 21 -30.80 27.78 37.73
C ASP A 21 -29.92 28.14 36.52
N ASP A 22 -28.83 28.93 36.69
CA ASP A 22 -27.99 29.33 35.55
C ASP A 22 -26.77 28.42 35.38
N ASN A 23 -26.89 27.38 34.60
CA ASN A 23 -25.79 26.54 34.14
C ASN A 23 -25.31 27.02 32.78
N TYR A 24 -24.05 27.40 32.69
CA TYR A 24 -23.44 27.81 31.42
C TYR A 24 -22.55 26.71 30.87
N LEU A 25 -22.74 26.38 29.57
CA LEU A 25 -21.85 25.53 28.82
C LEU A 25 -20.95 26.40 27.94
N ILE A 26 -19.66 26.42 28.24
CA ILE A 26 -18.67 27.10 27.40
C ILE A 26 -18.07 26.09 26.43
N LEU A 27 -18.13 26.41 25.15
CA LEU A 27 -17.50 25.62 24.08
C LEU A 27 -16.29 26.39 23.55
N TYR A 28 -15.13 25.73 23.55
CA TYR A 28 -13.92 26.23 22.94
C TYR A 28 -13.69 25.48 21.63
N PHE A 29 -13.56 26.21 20.52
CA PHE A 29 -13.24 25.67 19.21
C PHE A 29 -11.79 26.04 18.89
N GLU A 30 -10.95 25.01 18.80
CA GLU A 30 -9.56 25.15 18.36
C GLU A 30 -9.47 24.66 16.90
N ASP A 31 -9.02 25.54 15.99
CA ASP A 31 -8.77 25.13 14.60
C ASP A 31 -7.49 24.27 14.57
N ILE A 32 -7.66 22.98 14.26
CA ILE A 32 -6.57 21.99 14.14
C ILE A 32 -6.35 21.55 12.70
N THR A 33 -6.84 22.32 11.72
CA THR A 33 -6.82 21.95 10.32
C THR A 33 -5.41 21.67 9.82
N ASP A 34 -4.44 22.52 10.14
CA ASP A 34 -3.05 22.32 9.70
C ASP A 34 -2.42 21.09 10.36
N THR A 35 -2.72 20.85 11.63
CA THR A 35 -2.23 19.67 12.35
C THR A 35 -2.78 18.38 11.73
N GLU A 36 -4.08 18.34 11.45
CA GLU A 36 -4.70 17.16 10.81
C GLU A 36 -4.26 16.98 9.36
N ARG A 37 -4.07 18.05 8.59
CA ARG A 37 -3.48 17.98 7.24
C ARG A 37 -2.05 17.44 7.26
N GLN A 38 -1.20 17.92 8.18
CA GLN A 38 0.16 17.39 8.32
C GLN A 38 0.16 15.91 8.69
N LYS A 39 -0.74 15.51 9.58
CA LYS A 39 -0.91 14.10 9.98
C LYS A 39 -1.37 13.24 8.80
N LEU A 40 -2.36 13.69 8.02
CA LEU A 40 -2.82 12.99 6.82
C LEU A 40 -1.70 12.87 5.77
N ASN A 41 -0.95 13.97 5.52
CA ASN A 41 0.19 13.94 4.60
C ASN A 41 1.30 12.99 5.07
N SER A 42 1.56 12.94 6.38
CA SER A 42 2.52 11.99 6.96
C SER A 42 2.06 10.55 6.80
N LEU A 43 0.75 10.28 6.91
CA LEU A 43 0.18 8.95 6.70
C LEU A 43 0.20 8.55 5.22
N ALA A 44 -0.04 9.49 4.30
CA ALA A 44 0.05 9.26 2.86
C ALA A 44 1.48 8.93 2.40
N ALA A 45 2.48 9.53 3.06
CA ALA A 45 3.91 9.28 2.80
C ALA A 45 4.43 7.95 3.36
N VAL A 46 3.60 7.18 4.09
CA VAL A 46 4.02 5.91 4.66
C VAL A 46 4.31 4.90 3.55
N PRO A 47 5.50 4.30 3.53
CA PRO A 47 5.80 3.29 2.54
C PRO A 47 4.97 2.03 2.77
N VAL A 48 4.42 1.54 1.67
CA VAL A 48 3.84 0.22 1.54
C VAL A 48 4.89 -0.68 0.94
N PHE A 49 5.09 -1.84 1.52
CA PHE A 49 6.03 -2.83 1.03
C PHE A 49 5.28 -3.98 0.39
N CYS A 50 5.72 -4.37 -0.82
CA CYS A 50 5.14 -5.48 -1.56
C CYS A 50 6.23 -6.48 -1.91
N ASP A 51 5.99 -7.76 -1.61
CA ASP A 51 6.79 -8.87 -2.09
C ASP A 51 5.97 -9.59 -3.18
N ILE A 52 6.55 -9.78 -4.37
CA ILE A 52 5.84 -10.24 -5.57
C ILE A 52 6.60 -11.44 -6.13
N GLU A 53 5.87 -12.47 -6.53
CA GLU A 53 6.45 -13.68 -7.12
C GLU A 53 5.61 -14.16 -8.31
N ILE A 54 6.28 -14.71 -9.33
CA ILE A 54 5.61 -15.42 -10.43
C ILE A 54 5.28 -16.81 -9.92
N ASP A 55 3.98 -17.11 -9.73
CA ASP A 55 3.51 -18.34 -9.06
C ASP A 55 3.78 -19.61 -9.88
N ASN A 56 3.63 -19.49 -11.19
CA ASN A 56 3.53 -20.65 -12.07
C ASN A 56 4.63 -20.70 -13.14
N LEU A 57 5.80 -20.07 -12.85
CA LEU A 57 6.88 -19.98 -13.85
C LEU A 57 7.33 -21.38 -14.35
N GLU A 58 7.45 -22.36 -13.47
CA GLU A 58 7.87 -23.72 -13.84
C GLU A 58 6.85 -24.40 -14.77
N GLU A 59 5.55 -24.18 -14.51
CA GLU A 59 4.48 -24.71 -15.36
C GLU A 59 4.46 -24.03 -16.74
N VAL A 60 4.53 -22.69 -16.75
CA VAL A 60 4.54 -21.89 -17.98
C VAL A 60 5.78 -22.16 -18.82
N ALA A 61 6.93 -22.37 -18.17
CA ALA A 61 8.20 -22.62 -18.84
C ALA A 61 8.37 -24.07 -19.31
N LYS A 62 7.42 -24.96 -19.01
CA LYS A 62 7.51 -26.37 -19.40
C LYS A 62 7.57 -26.50 -20.91
N GLY A 63 8.63 -27.13 -21.40
CA GLY A 63 8.90 -27.31 -22.84
C GLY A 63 9.57 -26.13 -23.53
N MET A 64 9.86 -25.03 -22.79
CA MET A 64 10.61 -23.90 -23.33
C MET A 64 12.12 -24.17 -23.30
N THR A 65 12.82 -23.62 -24.29
CA THR A 65 14.29 -23.51 -24.23
C THR A 65 14.72 -22.49 -23.18
N ALA A 66 15.97 -22.53 -22.74
CA ALA A 66 16.51 -21.55 -21.81
C ALA A 66 16.37 -20.10 -22.32
N VAL A 67 16.52 -19.89 -23.63
CA VAL A 67 16.33 -18.55 -24.24
C VAL A 67 14.87 -18.11 -24.17
N GLN A 68 13.93 -18.99 -24.46
CA GLN A 68 12.49 -18.66 -24.37
C GLN A 68 12.07 -18.35 -22.95
N ARG A 69 12.57 -19.12 -21.95
CA ARG A 69 12.32 -18.84 -20.52
C ARG A 69 12.88 -17.47 -20.13
N ALA A 70 14.12 -17.17 -20.51
CA ALA A 70 14.74 -15.87 -20.21
C ALA A 70 13.96 -14.71 -20.86
N THR A 71 13.50 -14.89 -22.10
CA THR A 71 12.66 -13.90 -22.80
C THR A 71 11.33 -13.69 -22.08
N LEU A 72 10.67 -14.76 -21.62
CA LEU A 72 9.43 -14.66 -20.85
C LEU A 72 9.62 -13.85 -19.57
N VAL A 73 10.63 -14.20 -18.76
CA VAL A 73 10.95 -13.47 -17.51
C VAL A 73 11.25 -12.00 -17.81
N THR A 74 11.99 -11.71 -18.87
CA THR A 74 12.28 -10.34 -19.29
C THR A 74 11.00 -9.58 -19.66
N ASN A 75 10.07 -10.20 -20.37
CA ASN A 75 8.80 -9.58 -20.75
C ASN A 75 7.94 -9.29 -19.51
N VAL A 76 7.86 -10.22 -18.55
CA VAL A 76 7.16 -10.01 -17.28
C VAL A 76 7.80 -8.85 -16.49
N ASN A 77 9.13 -8.84 -16.38
CA ASN A 77 9.87 -7.78 -15.70
C ASN A 77 9.62 -6.40 -16.32
N ASN A 78 9.70 -6.30 -17.65
CA ASN A 78 9.45 -5.04 -18.37
C ASN A 78 7.99 -4.57 -18.17
N CYS A 79 7.03 -5.49 -18.21
CA CYS A 79 5.64 -5.18 -17.96
C CYS A 79 5.42 -4.67 -16.54
N LEU A 80 5.93 -5.38 -15.52
CA LEU A 80 5.85 -4.98 -14.11
C LEU A 80 6.49 -3.60 -13.86
N ILE A 81 7.72 -3.41 -14.35
CA ILE A 81 8.41 -2.12 -14.19
C ILE A 81 7.63 -1.00 -14.89
N GLY A 82 7.16 -1.24 -16.12
CA GLY A 82 6.40 -0.25 -16.87
C GLY A 82 5.10 0.17 -16.19
N GLU A 83 4.39 -0.77 -15.60
CA GLU A 83 3.12 -0.51 -14.91
C GLU A 83 3.29 0.13 -13.54
N LEU A 84 4.27 -0.32 -12.76
CA LEU A 84 4.43 0.14 -11.38
C LEU A 84 5.26 1.42 -11.27
N SER A 85 6.30 1.62 -12.09
CA SER A 85 7.18 2.79 -11.97
C SER A 85 6.53 4.12 -12.33
N GLY A 86 5.39 4.11 -13.04
CA GLY A 86 4.65 5.31 -13.41
C GLY A 86 3.91 6.01 -12.27
N HIS A 87 3.81 5.42 -11.07
CA HIS A 87 2.93 5.85 -9.98
C HIS A 87 3.64 5.98 -8.63
N ASN A 88 4.83 6.63 -8.58
CA ASN A 88 5.60 6.76 -7.33
C ASN A 88 5.85 5.40 -6.65
N CYS A 89 6.10 4.38 -7.44
CA CYS A 89 6.44 3.05 -7.00
C CYS A 89 7.88 2.72 -7.43
N PHE A 90 8.67 2.26 -6.48
CA PHE A 90 9.99 1.71 -6.74
C PHE A 90 9.87 0.19 -6.79
N ILE A 91 10.38 -0.44 -7.84
CA ILE A 91 10.37 -1.89 -8.00
C ILE A 91 11.77 -2.42 -8.27
N TRP A 92 12.12 -3.54 -7.66
CA TRP A 92 13.40 -4.21 -7.77
C TRP A 92 13.23 -5.72 -7.91
N ALA A 93 13.85 -6.31 -8.94
CA ALA A 93 13.97 -7.75 -9.07
C ALA A 93 15.15 -8.25 -8.20
N TYR A 94 14.93 -9.18 -7.30
CA TYR A 94 15.98 -9.79 -6.47
C TYR A 94 16.18 -11.29 -6.76
N GLY A 95 15.53 -11.79 -7.80
CA GLY A 95 15.64 -13.14 -8.35
C GLY A 95 15.04 -13.19 -9.75
N ASN A 96 15.00 -14.36 -10.35
CA ASN A 96 14.46 -14.54 -11.69
C ASN A 96 12.94 -14.35 -11.76
N GLU A 97 12.25 -14.54 -10.64
CA GLU A 97 10.79 -14.55 -10.54
C GLU A 97 10.27 -13.77 -9.35
N LYS A 98 11.18 -13.07 -8.62
CA LYS A 98 10.90 -12.39 -7.35
C LYS A 98 11.19 -10.92 -7.43
N TYR A 99 10.25 -10.12 -6.95
CA TYR A 99 10.34 -8.67 -6.98
C TYR A 99 9.94 -8.09 -5.63
N ILE A 100 10.56 -6.99 -5.28
CA ILE A 100 10.13 -6.13 -4.18
C ILE A 100 9.66 -4.82 -4.78
N ALA A 101 8.50 -4.36 -4.35
CA ALA A 101 8.03 -3.03 -4.66
C ALA A 101 7.82 -2.22 -3.38
N CYS A 102 8.12 -0.93 -3.47
CA CYS A 102 7.87 0.04 -2.42
C CYS A 102 7.11 1.21 -3.01
N MET A 103 5.96 1.54 -2.45
CA MET A 103 5.09 2.59 -2.95
C MET A 103 4.47 3.40 -1.81
N SER A 104 3.85 4.54 -2.13
CA SER A 104 3.07 5.28 -1.16
C SER A 104 1.71 4.60 -0.90
N ARG A 105 1.08 4.98 0.21
CA ARG A 105 -0.28 4.51 0.51
C ARG A 105 -1.29 4.93 -0.57
N ASP A 106 -1.18 6.15 -1.08
CA ASP A 106 -2.06 6.67 -2.13
C ASP A 106 -1.91 5.87 -3.43
N THR A 107 -0.68 5.46 -3.75
CA THR A 107 -0.41 4.58 -4.90
C THR A 107 -1.05 3.20 -4.70
N LEU A 108 -0.99 2.63 -3.50
CA LEU A 108 -1.68 1.37 -3.21
C LEU A 108 -3.20 1.52 -3.38
N GLU A 109 -3.80 2.59 -2.86
CA GLU A 109 -5.25 2.82 -3.00
C GLU A 109 -5.63 3.00 -4.48
N TYR A 110 -4.81 3.71 -5.28
CA TYR A 110 -4.99 3.78 -6.73
C TYR A 110 -5.07 2.40 -7.38
N TYR A 111 -4.12 1.49 -7.07
CA TYR A 111 -4.16 0.13 -7.62
C TYR A 111 -5.33 -0.71 -7.11
N LYS A 112 -5.79 -0.50 -5.88
CA LYS A 112 -6.99 -1.16 -5.35
C LYS A 112 -8.25 -0.73 -6.08
N GLU A 113 -8.41 0.57 -6.32
CA GLU A 113 -9.54 1.14 -7.07
C GLU A 113 -9.58 0.61 -8.51
N ASP A 114 -8.42 0.45 -9.13
CA ASP A 114 -8.22 -0.14 -10.45
C ASP A 114 -8.27 -1.68 -10.44
N ASN A 115 -8.55 -2.32 -9.29
CA ASN A 115 -8.53 -3.77 -9.11
C ASN A 115 -7.23 -4.43 -9.59
N PHE A 116 -6.09 -3.76 -9.45
CA PHE A 116 -4.78 -4.25 -9.90
C PHE A 116 -4.79 -4.67 -11.38
N SER A 117 -5.37 -3.87 -12.25
CA SER A 117 -5.58 -4.19 -13.69
C SER A 117 -4.28 -4.56 -14.41
N PHE A 118 -3.11 -4.14 -13.92
CA PHE A 118 -1.82 -4.53 -14.47
C PHE A 118 -1.59 -6.06 -14.44
N LEU A 119 -2.24 -6.80 -13.54
CA LEU A 119 -2.17 -8.27 -13.50
C LEU A 119 -2.76 -8.89 -14.76
N GLU A 120 -3.81 -8.29 -15.33
CA GLU A 120 -4.39 -8.77 -16.59
C GLU A 120 -3.43 -8.56 -17.77
N LYS A 121 -2.63 -7.48 -17.75
CA LYS A 121 -1.59 -7.26 -18.76
C LYS A 121 -0.50 -8.32 -18.66
N ILE A 122 -0.11 -8.72 -17.45
CA ILE A 122 0.83 -9.82 -17.24
C ILE A 122 0.26 -11.14 -17.74
N ARG A 123 -1.00 -11.44 -17.43
CA ARG A 123 -1.70 -12.65 -17.92
C ARG A 123 -1.78 -12.70 -19.43
N SER A 124 -1.82 -11.56 -20.11
CA SER A 124 -1.89 -11.48 -21.58
C SER A 124 -0.54 -11.72 -22.27
N ILE A 125 0.57 -11.82 -21.52
CA ILE A 125 1.89 -12.10 -22.08
C ILE A 125 1.85 -13.47 -22.78
N HIS A 126 2.24 -13.48 -24.06
CA HIS A 126 2.20 -14.69 -24.87
C HIS A 126 3.19 -15.74 -24.36
N THR A 127 2.68 -16.95 -24.12
CA THR A 127 3.46 -18.12 -23.70
C THR A 127 3.35 -19.22 -24.73
N VAL A 128 4.39 -20.06 -24.86
CA VAL A 128 4.44 -21.13 -25.87
C VAL A 128 3.33 -22.16 -25.67
N ASN A 129 3.02 -22.50 -24.43
CA ASN A 129 2.01 -23.47 -24.04
C ASN A 129 0.62 -22.88 -23.80
N ARG A 130 0.47 -21.55 -24.01
CA ARG A 130 -0.77 -20.80 -23.78
C ARG A 130 -1.27 -20.78 -22.33
N ILE A 131 -0.45 -21.18 -21.38
CA ILE A 131 -0.75 -21.04 -19.94
C ILE A 131 -0.46 -19.59 -19.59
N PRO A 132 -1.43 -18.85 -19.02
CA PRO A 132 -1.20 -17.46 -18.62
C PRO A 132 -0.20 -17.39 -17.46
N VAL A 133 0.64 -16.37 -17.45
CA VAL A 133 1.50 -16.07 -16.29
C VAL A 133 0.65 -15.54 -15.17
N THR A 134 0.85 -16.06 -13.97
CA THR A 134 0.20 -15.57 -12.75
C THR A 134 1.21 -15.02 -11.76
N LEU A 135 0.81 -14.00 -11.00
CA LEU A 135 1.58 -13.39 -9.95
C LEU A 135 0.83 -13.45 -8.63
N SER A 136 1.55 -13.77 -7.57
CA SER A 136 1.10 -13.53 -6.20
C SER A 136 1.83 -12.34 -5.57
N MET A 137 1.12 -11.60 -4.72
CA MET A 137 1.67 -10.41 -4.09
C MET A 137 1.29 -10.34 -2.63
N GLY A 138 2.29 -10.30 -1.76
CA GLY A 138 2.13 -9.99 -0.34
C GLY A 138 2.33 -8.50 -0.09
N ILE A 139 1.35 -7.84 0.53
CA ILE A 139 1.38 -6.39 0.78
C ILE A 139 1.40 -6.15 2.29
N ALA A 140 2.33 -5.34 2.75
CA ALA A 140 2.41 -4.91 4.13
C ALA A 140 2.51 -3.39 4.25
N LEU A 141 1.83 -2.86 5.27
CA LEU A 141 1.85 -1.45 5.63
C LEU A 141 1.92 -1.29 7.14
N PHE A 142 2.50 -0.18 7.60
CA PHE A 142 2.50 0.13 9.02
C PHE A 142 1.13 0.62 9.48
N PRO A 143 0.65 0.17 10.65
CA PRO A 143 -0.44 0.83 11.34
C PRO A 143 -0.10 2.29 11.64
N SER A 144 -1.11 3.17 11.57
CA SER A 144 -0.94 4.61 11.82
C SER A 144 -0.31 4.91 13.19
N GLU A 145 -0.64 4.10 14.19
CA GLU A 145 -0.14 4.23 15.57
C GLU A 145 1.37 3.96 15.68
N VAL A 146 1.87 2.99 14.88
CA VAL A 146 3.31 2.64 14.85
C VAL A 146 4.12 3.78 14.25
N ILE A 147 3.58 4.45 13.24
CA ILE A 147 4.21 5.59 12.58
C ILE A 147 4.22 6.79 13.51
N ALA A 148 3.06 7.11 14.11
CA ALA A 148 2.92 8.21 15.04
C ALA A 148 3.85 8.06 16.27
N ALA A 149 4.15 6.81 16.67
CA ALA A 149 5.08 6.51 17.76
C ALA A 149 6.56 6.52 17.34
N GLY A 150 6.89 6.74 16.06
CA GLY A 150 8.26 6.67 15.54
C GLY A 150 8.91 5.29 15.64
N LYS A 151 8.11 4.22 15.75
CA LYS A 151 8.55 2.83 15.95
C LYS A 151 8.57 2.00 14.67
N ALA A 152 8.47 2.65 13.51
CA ALA A 152 8.46 1.95 12.23
C ALA A 152 9.77 1.20 11.97
N ASN A 153 9.69 -0.10 11.75
CA ASN A 153 10.82 -0.97 11.45
C ASN A 153 10.62 -1.62 10.07
N PHE A 154 11.39 -1.19 9.08
CA PHE A 154 11.28 -1.68 7.70
C PHE A 154 11.54 -3.17 7.55
N SER A 155 12.43 -3.77 8.36
CA SER A 155 12.68 -5.21 8.34
C SER A 155 11.44 -6.00 8.74
N GLU A 156 10.69 -5.51 9.72
CA GLU A 156 9.41 -6.11 10.13
C GLU A 156 8.36 -6.00 9.01
N LEU A 157 8.32 -4.88 8.31
CA LEU A 157 7.41 -4.65 7.20
C LEU A 157 7.70 -5.63 6.04
N ALA A 158 8.96 -5.78 5.67
CA ALA A 158 9.38 -6.75 4.65
C ALA A 158 9.01 -8.19 5.04
N THR A 159 9.22 -8.56 6.31
CA THR A 159 8.83 -9.88 6.82
C THR A 159 7.32 -10.11 6.74
N LYS A 160 6.52 -9.11 7.06
CA LYS A 160 5.06 -9.19 6.94
C LYS A 160 4.59 -9.31 5.48
N ALA A 161 5.21 -8.57 4.55
CA ALA A 161 4.92 -8.69 3.13
C ALA A 161 5.24 -10.11 2.64
N ARG A 162 6.39 -10.67 3.00
CA ARG A 162 6.78 -12.03 2.67
C ARG A 162 5.80 -13.05 3.23
N ALA A 163 5.42 -12.94 4.50
CA ALA A 163 4.43 -13.83 5.10
C ALA A 163 3.06 -13.76 4.39
N GLY A 164 2.64 -12.57 3.95
CA GLY A 164 1.43 -12.40 3.14
C GLY A 164 1.53 -13.09 1.78
N LEU A 165 2.69 -13.02 1.14
CA LEU A 165 2.96 -13.71 -0.11
C LEU A 165 2.94 -15.24 0.06
N ASP A 166 3.60 -15.75 1.10
CA ASP A 166 3.64 -17.19 1.40
C ASP A 166 2.22 -17.75 1.63
N LEU A 167 1.33 -16.96 2.23
CA LEU A 167 -0.10 -17.32 2.37
C LEU A 167 -0.86 -17.32 1.04
N ALA A 168 -0.47 -16.49 0.08
CA ALA A 168 -1.09 -16.43 -1.24
C ALA A 168 -0.62 -17.57 -2.15
N LEU A 169 0.58 -18.08 -1.94
CA LEU A 169 1.17 -19.19 -2.69
C LEU A 169 0.65 -20.56 -2.21
N GLY A 170 0.03 -20.66 -1.01
CA GLY A 170 -0.55 -21.89 -0.42
C GLY A 170 0.48 -22.67 0.34
#